data_c1983c7b7642fdfb9b9d35ddb557e9c4
#
_entry.id   c1983c7b7642fdfb9b9d35ddb557e9c4
#
_cell.length_a   1.000
_cell.length_b   1.000
_cell.length_c   1.000
_cell.angle_alpha   90.00
_cell.angle_beta   90.00
_cell.angle_gamma   90.00
#
_symmetry.space_group_name_H-M   'P 1'
#
loop_
_entity.id
_entity.type
_entity.pdbx_description
1 polymer ?
#
loop_
_entity_poly.entity_id
_entity_poly.type
_entity_poly.pdbx_seq_one_letter_code
_entity_poly.pdbx_strand_id
1 'polypeptide(L)'
;DLHVYLGCEFHANMEMLPMLREQKVMTMAGSRYVLTEFSHNSEESYIRERLGALLSGGYKPIMAHIERYEATRNSLDFVEELADMGVYMQINADSITGKDGFFTKRYCNKIMKDGLLHFVGSDCHNSAKRSCRIGEAYRMVSAKFGQDYADELFIHNPAEILK
;
A
#
# COMPACT_ATOMS: atom_id res chain seq x y z
N ASP A 1 -3.87 -5.13 -25.51
CA ASP A 1 -5.04 -4.41 -24.95
C ASP A 1 -4.71 -3.92 -23.56
N LEU A 2 -5.16 -2.72 -23.20
CA LEU A 2 -5.02 -2.14 -21.87
C LEU A 2 -6.34 -2.34 -21.11
N HIS A 3 -6.28 -3.01 -19.96
CA HIS A 3 -7.41 -3.17 -19.06
C HIS A 3 -7.28 -2.20 -17.89
N VAL A 4 -8.34 -1.44 -17.59
CA VAL A 4 -8.40 -0.47 -16.51
C VAL A 4 -9.51 -0.88 -15.55
N TYR A 5 -9.18 -0.97 -14.27
CA TYR A 5 -10.12 -1.31 -13.20
C TYR A 5 -10.29 -0.12 -12.26
N LEU A 6 -11.52 0.08 -11.80
CA LEU A 6 -11.82 1.14 -10.83
C LEU A 6 -11.49 0.70 -9.42
N GLY A 7 -11.12 1.66 -8.60
CA GLY A 7 -10.91 1.50 -7.16
C GLY A 7 -11.04 2.84 -6.46
N CYS A 8 -10.99 2.82 -5.14
CA CYS A 8 -11.03 4.01 -4.30
C CYS A 8 -9.92 3.90 -3.25
N GLU A 9 -9.14 4.95 -3.08
CA GLU A 9 -8.31 5.16 -1.90
C GLU A 9 -9.18 5.83 -0.83
N PHE A 10 -9.38 5.13 0.28
CA PHE A 10 -10.31 5.53 1.32
C PHE A 10 -9.55 6.14 2.49
N HIS A 11 -9.82 7.40 2.81
CA HIS A 11 -9.29 8.00 4.03
C HIS A 11 -9.98 7.42 5.26
N ALA A 12 -9.23 6.75 6.13
CA ALA A 12 -9.75 5.97 7.25
C ALA A 12 -10.60 6.81 8.21
N ASN A 13 -11.81 6.36 8.48
CA ASN A 13 -12.73 6.95 9.46
C ASN A 13 -13.70 5.90 10.02
N MET A 14 -14.54 6.30 10.95
CA MET A 14 -15.52 5.42 11.61
C MET A 14 -16.61 4.89 10.67
N GLU A 15 -16.93 5.63 9.61
CA GLU A 15 -17.99 5.28 8.65
C GLU A 15 -17.51 4.32 7.54
N MET A 16 -16.21 4.04 7.47
CA MET A 16 -15.60 3.27 6.37
C MET A 16 -16.26 1.89 6.20
N LEU A 17 -16.39 1.11 7.27
CA LEU A 17 -17.00 -0.22 7.21
C LEU A 17 -18.51 -0.17 6.90
N PRO A 18 -19.34 0.69 7.50
CA PRO A 18 -20.72 0.93 7.08
C PRO A 18 -20.83 1.29 5.59
N MET A 19 -20.04 2.25 5.11
CA MET A 19 -20.09 2.70 3.70
C MET A 19 -19.72 1.59 2.72
N LEU A 20 -18.75 0.73 3.07
CA LEU A 20 -18.40 -0.45 2.25
C LEU A 20 -19.56 -1.46 2.21
N ARG A 21 -20.19 -1.75 3.34
CA ARG A 21 -21.31 -2.69 3.44
C ARG A 21 -22.55 -2.20 2.66
N GLU A 22 -22.76 -0.89 2.65
CA GLU A 22 -23.85 -0.25 1.92
C GLU A 22 -23.49 0.02 0.45
N GLN A 23 -22.31 -0.41 -0.01
CA GLN A 23 -21.81 -0.20 -1.37
C GLN A 23 -21.77 1.28 -1.81
N LYS A 24 -21.63 2.19 -0.86
CA LYS A 24 -21.49 3.63 -1.11
C LYS A 24 -20.08 4.03 -1.57
N VAL A 25 -19.10 3.15 -1.38
CA VAL A 25 -17.72 3.32 -1.82
C VAL A 25 -17.24 2.05 -2.51
N MET A 26 -16.28 2.20 -3.41
CA MET A 26 -15.74 1.09 -4.19
C MET A 26 -14.54 0.47 -3.49
N THR A 27 -14.45 -0.86 -3.57
CA THR A 27 -13.23 -1.61 -3.29
C THR A 27 -12.32 -1.62 -4.53
N MET A 28 -11.10 -2.11 -4.40
CA MET A 28 -10.18 -2.26 -5.54
C MET A 28 -10.73 -3.29 -6.52
N ALA A 29 -11.04 -2.86 -7.75
CA ALA A 29 -11.57 -3.71 -8.83
C ALA A 29 -12.85 -4.51 -8.46
N GLY A 30 -13.65 -4.04 -7.50
CA GLY A 30 -14.83 -4.78 -7.01
C GLY A 30 -14.52 -6.01 -6.17
N SER A 31 -13.25 -6.23 -5.81
CA SER A 31 -12.78 -7.34 -4.97
C SER A 31 -13.01 -7.08 -3.48
N ARG A 32 -12.41 -7.88 -2.60
CA ARG A 32 -12.41 -7.62 -1.16
C ARG A 32 -11.28 -6.69 -0.69
N TYR A 33 -10.38 -6.28 -1.58
CA TYR A 33 -9.27 -5.40 -1.23
C TYR A 33 -9.72 -3.95 -1.09
N VAL A 34 -9.30 -3.31 0.01
CA VAL A 34 -9.63 -1.91 0.32
C VAL A 34 -8.34 -1.14 0.52
N LEU A 35 -8.06 -0.20 -0.37
CA LEU A 35 -6.92 0.70 -0.25
C LEU A 35 -7.27 1.80 0.75
N THR A 36 -6.51 1.87 1.84
CA THR A 36 -6.82 2.72 3.00
C THR A 36 -5.65 3.64 3.31
N GLU A 37 -5.89 4.95 3.35
CA GLU A 37 -4.93 5.93 3.80
C GLU A 37 -5.30 6.52 5.18
N PHE A 38 -4.30 7.10 5.85
CA PHE A 38 -4.42 7.73 7.16
C PHE A 38 -3.83 9.13 7.16
N SER A 39 -4.12 9.91 8.19
CA SER A 39 -3.38 11.14 8.44
C SER A 39 -1.94 10.83 8.85
N HIS A 40 -1.01 11.72 8.48
CA HIS A 40 0.43 11.56 8.67
C HIS A 40 0.83 11.19 10.12
N ASN A 41 0.12 11.79 11.08
CA ASN A 41 0.33 11.67 12.51
C ASN A 41 -0.72 10.78 13.20
N SER A 42 -1.39 9.91 12.46
CA SER A 42 -2.32 8.94 13.05
C SER A 42 -1.57 8.03 14.02
N GLU A 43 -2.14 7.84 15.20
CA GLU A 43 -1.56 6.96 16.22
C GLU A 43 -1.73 5.48 15.86
N GLU A 44 -0.81 4.64 16.31
CA GLU A 44 -0.82 3.20 16.07
C GLU A 44 -2.14 2.54 16.50
N SER A 45 -2.69 2.95 17.64
CA SER A 45 -3.95 2.45 18.17
C SER A 45 -5.12 2.68 17.21
N TYR A 46 -5.20 3.89 16.62
CA TYR A 46 -6.21 4.25 15.65
C TYR A 46 -6.07 3.46 14.35
N ILE A 47 -4.84 3.37 13.82
CA ILE A 47 -4.53 2.59 12.62
C ILE A 47 -4.94 1.14 12.81
N ARG A 48 -4.52 0.52 13.92
CA ARG A 48 -4.84 -0.86 14.28
C ARG A 48 -6.34 -1.08 14.36
N GLU A 49 -7.07 -0.19 15.01
CA GLU A 49 -8.52 -0.30 15.17
C GLU A 49 -9.24 -0.23 13.81
N ARG A 50 -8.88 0.73 12.95
CA ARG A 50 -9.54 0.89 11.64
C ARG A 50 -9.27 -0.29 10.71
N LEU A 51 -8.01 -0.75 10.64
CA LEU A 51 -7.64 -1.91 9.81
C LEU A 51 -8.23 -3.21 10.38
N GLY A 52 -8.25 -3.37 11.70
CA GLY A 52 -8.89 -4.50 12.38
C GLY A 52 -10.39 -4.57 12.12
N ALA A 53 -11.08 -3.43 12.05
CA ALA A 53 -12.49 -3.37 11.68
C ALA A 53 -12.74 -3.88 10.25
N LEU A 54 -11.88 -3.51 9.28
CA LEU A 54 -11.96 -4.02 7.91
C LEU A 54 -11.75 -5.54 7.85
N LEU A 55 -10.71 -6.05 8.53
CA LEU A 55 -10.42 -7.49 8.60
C LEU A 55 -11.61 -8.26 9.19
N SER A 56 -12.17 -7.77 10.30
CA SER A 56 -13.36 -8.34 10.94
C SER A 56 -14.60 -8.28 10.04
N GLY A 57 -14.66 -7.30 9.16
CA GLY A 57 -15.70 -7.15 8.14
C GLY A 57 -15.54 -8.09 6.92
N GLY A 58 -14.47 -8.88 6.86
CA GLY A 58 -14.15 -9.80 5.77
C GLY A 58 -13.44 -9.15 4.58
N TYR A 59 -12.97 -7.91 4.74
CA TYR A 59 -12.16 -7.21 3.75
C TYR A 59 -10.67 -7.54 3.89
N LYS A 60 -9.91 -7.21 2.85
CA LYS A 60 -8.46 -7.32 2.78
C LYS A 60 -7.86 -5.91 2.71
N PRO A 61 -7.52 -5.29 3.85
CA PRO A 61 -7.01 -3.93 3.84
C PRO A 61 -5.60 -3.85 3.25
N ILE A 62 -5.40 -2.88 2.36
CA ILE A 62 -4.08 -2.44 1.88
C ILE A 62 -3.82 -1.09 2.52
N MET A 63 -2.80 -0.98 3.36
CA MET A 63 -2.37 0.31 3.91
C MET A 63 -1.53 1.04 2.85
N ALA A 64 -2.07 2.14 2.33
CA ALA A 64 -1.45 2.94 1.28
C ALA A 64 -0.18 3.66 1.80
N HIS A 65 0.82 3.78 0.95
CA HIS A 65 2.05 4.57 1.13
C HIS A 65 2.56 4.65 2.58
N ILE A 66 2.82 3.45 3.17
CA ILE A 66 3.20 3.31 4.59
C ILE A 66 4.44 4.14 4.98
N GLU A 67 5.28 4.49 4.03
CA GLU A 67 6.46 5.34 4.22
C GLU A 67 6.14 6.79 4.59
N ARG A 68 4.86 7.18 4.54
CA ARG A 68 4.42 8.55 4.85
C ARG A 68 3.97 8.74 6.30
N TYR A 69 3.68 7.67 7.05
CA TYR A 69 3.15 7.80 8.42
C TYR A 69 4.26 7.75 9.46
N GLU A 70 4.12 8.57 10.50
CA GLU A 70 5.05 8.57 11.63
C GLU A 70 5.05 7.24 12.35
N ALA A 71 3.89 6.64 12.56
CA ALA A 71 3.72 5.36 13.23
C ALA A 71 4.55 4.24 12.58
N THR A 72 4.45 4.06 11.26
CA THR A 72 5.18 3.01 10.54
C THR A 72 6.67 3.32 10.34
N ARG A 73 7.03 4.60 10.21
CA ARG A 73 8.43 5.01 10.06
C ARG A 73 9.23 4.87 11.35
N ASN A 74 8.58 5.05 12.50
CA ASN A 74 9.22 5.02 13.81
C ASN A 74 9.23 3.61 14.42
N SER A 75 8.34 2.70 13.97
CA SER A 75 8.21 1.36 14.53
C SER A 75 8.07 0.32 13.41
N LEU A 76 9.11 -0.47 13.19
CA LEU A 76 9.03 -1.65 12.31
C LEU A 76 8.22 -2.76 12.96
N ASP A 77 8.31 -2.92 14.27
CA ASP A 77 7.53 -3.90 15.02
C ASP A 77 6.02 -3.67 14.80
N PHE A 78 5.60 -2.41 14.67
CA PHE A 78 4.22 -2.08 14.33
C PHE A 78 3.86 -2.49 12.89
N VAL A 79 4.77 -2.33 11.93
CA VAL A 79 4.55 -2.79 10.55
C VAL A 79 4.45 -4.32 10.50
N GLU A 80 5.30 -5.03 11.24
CA GLU A 80 5.25 -6.50 11.38
C GLU A 80 3.94 -6.93 12.02
N GLU A 81 3.52 -6.29 13.11
CA GLU A 81 2.22 -6.55 13.76
C GLU A 81 1.05 -6.42 12.78
N LEU A 82 1.01 -5.34 12.00
CA LEU A 82 -0.05 -5.15 11.01
C LEU A 82 -0.02 -6.23 9.90
N ALA A 83 1.17 -6.63 9.44
CA ALA A 83 1.31 -7.69 8.46
C ALA A 83 0.83 -9.04 9.03
N ASP A 84 1.17 -9.37 10.27
CA ASP A 84 0.72 -10.57 10.97
C ASP A 84 -0.80 -10.58 11.20
N MET A 85 -1.42 -9.42 11.35
CA MET A 85 -2.89 -9.30 11.39
C MET A 85 -3.55 -9.59 10.03
N GLY A 86 -2.80 -9.59 8.93
CA GLY A 86 -3.30 -9.78 7.57
C GLY A 86 -3.51 -8.49 6.79
N VAL A 87 -2.89 -7.39 7.21
CA VAL A 87 -2.87 -6.13 6.46
C VAL A 87 -1.78 -6.16 5.41
N TYR A 88 -2.09 -5.71 4.21
CA TYR A 88 -1.13 -5.59 3.12
C TYR A 88 -0.48 -4.20 3.12
N MET A 89 0.85 -4.18 2.97
CA MET A 89 1.65 -2.94 2.94
C MET A 89 1.88 -2.48 1.51
N GLN A 90 1.61 -1.21 1.23
CA GLN A 90 1.92 -0.60 -0.07
C GLN A 90 2.86 0.60 0.11
N ILE A 91 3.85 0.71 -0.77
CA ILE A 91 4.80 1.83 -0.86
C ILE A 91 4.70 2.47 -2.25
N ASN A 92 4.97 3.78 -2.32
CA ASN A 92 4.97 4.50 -3.58
C ASN A 92 6.26 4.28 -4.39
N ALA A 93 6.12 4.21 -5.71
CA ALA A 93 7.25 4.08 -6.64
C ALA A 93 8.23 5.26 -6.52
N ASP A 94 7.75 6.49 -6.33
CA ASP A 94 8.57 7.69 -6.13
C ASP A 94 9.50 7.54 -4.93
N SER A 95 9.02 6.92 -3.84
CA SER A 95 9.80 6.66 -2.63
C SER A 95 10.90 5.61 -2.88
N ILE A 96 10.60 4.55 -3.64
CA ILE A 96 11.58 3.52 -4.02
C ILE A 96 12.67 4.12 -4.92
N THR A 97 12.31 4.94 -5.89
CA THR A 97 13.29 5.58 -6.80
C THR A 97 14.17 6.62 -6.10
N GLY A 98 13.72 7.14 -4.96
CA GLY A 98 14.44 8.12 -4.14
C GLY A 98 14.04 9.57 -4.43
N LYS A 99 12.98 9.79 -5.21
CA LYS A 99 12.45 11.14 -5.48
C LYS A 99 11.95 11.81 -4.19
N ASP A 100 11.44 11.03 -3.25
CA ASP A 100 10.98 11.50 -1.94
C ASP A 100 12.11 11.59 -0.89
N GLY A 101 13.36 11.49 -1.34
CA GLY A 101 14.55 11.70 -0.54
C GLY A 101 15.23 10.42 -0.03
N PHE A 102 16.46 10.62 0.45
CA PHE A 102 17.36 9.53 0.85
C PHE A 102 16.81 8.70 2.03
N PHE A 103 16.28 9.34 3.05
CA PHE A 103 15.78 8.64 4.25
C PHE A 103 14.55 7.80 3.95
N THR A 104 13.64 8.32 3.13
CA THR A 104 12.47 7.58 2.65
C THR A 104 12.89 6.35 1.85
N LYS A 105 13.81 6.51 0.91
CA LYS A 105 14.36 5.39 0.13
C LYS A 105 15.03 4.34 1.02
N ARG A 106 15.76 4.76 2.06
CA ARG A 106 16.39 3.85 3.02
C ARG A 106 15.35 3.04 3.79
N TYR A 107 14.27 3.69 4.22
CA TYR A 107 13.13 3.03 4.88
C TYR A 107 12.49 2.00 3.94
N CYS A 108 12.15 2.38 2.69
CA CYS A 108 11.60 1.47 1.70
C CYS A 108 12.48 0.24 1.48
N ASN A 109 13.80 0.44 1.37
CA ASN A 109 14.75 -0.66 1.23
C ASN A 109 14.74 -1.60 2.45
N LYS A 110 14.52 -1.07 3.65
CA LYS A 110 14.44 -1.90 4.85
C LYS A 110 13.16 -2.74 4.85
N ILE A 111 12.01 -2.13 4.57
CA ILE A 111 10.73 -2.84 4.45
C ILE A 111 10.80 -3.97 3.41
N MET A 112 11.41 -3.72 2.24
CA MET A 112 11.61 -4.74 1.21
C MET A 112 12.55 -5.86 1.67
N LYS A 113 13.66 -5.52 2.34
CA LYS A 113 14.61 -6.49 2.85
C LYS A 113 14.01 -7.42 3.90
N ASP A 114 13.14 -6.87 4.75
CA ASP A 114 12.47 -7.60 5.83
C ASP A 114 11.23 -8.38 5.31
N GLY A 115 10.92 -8.31 4.00
CA GLY A 115 9.81 -9.04 3.38
C GLY A 115 8.42 -8.54 3.75
N LEU A 116 8.31 -7.30 4.21
CA LEU A 116 7.07 -6.70 4.71
C LEU A 116 6.26 -5.97 3.62
N LEU A 117 6.81 -5.81 2.41
CA LEU A 117 6.13 -5.12 1.32
C LEU A 117 5.29 -6.10 0.50
N HIS A 118 4.08 -5.67 0.13
CA HIS A 118 3.14 -6.45 -0.67
C HIS A 118 2.82 -5.82 -2.02
N PHE A 119 2.71 -4.49 -2.07
CA PHE A 119 2.32 -3.75 -3.28
C PHE A 119 3.18 -2.52 -3.51
N VAL A 120 3.34 -2.15 -4.78
CA VAL A 120 3.91 -0.86 -5.17
C VAL A 120 2.89 -0.09 -5.98
N GLY A 121 2.56 1.12 -5.53
CA GLY A 121 1.66 2.05 -6.22
C GLY A 121 2.42 3.18 -6.89
N SER A 122 1.88 3.75 -7.97
CA SER A 122 2.44 4.95 -8.59
C SER A 122 2.05 6.22 -7.84
N ASP A 123 0.87 6.23 -7.25
CA ASP A 123 0.23 7.42 -6.69
C ASP A 123 0.32 8.63 -7.65
N CYS A 124 0.24 8.34 -8.97
CA CYS A 124 0.38 9.36 -10.00
C CYS A 124 -0.90 10.20 -10.11
N HIS A 125 -0.72 11.52 -10.25
CA HIS A 125 -1.82 12.47 -10.36
C HIS A 125 -1.76 13.31 -11.63
N ASN A 126 -0.62 13.31 -12.32
CA ASN A 126 -0.41 14.07 -13.55
C ASN A 126 0.81 13.52 -14.31
N SER A 127 1.03 14.03 -15.52
CA SER A 127 2.13 13.60 -16.38
C SER A 127 3.48 14.30 -16.10
N ALA A 128 3.52 15.25 -15.17
CA ALA A 128 4.71 16.07 -14.90
C ALA A 128 5.35 15.76 -13.53
N LYS A 129 4.85 16.38 -12.46
CA LYS A 129 5.47 16.30 -11.13
C LYS A 129 5.19 14.97 -10.40
N ARG A 130 3.97 14.42 -10.56
CA ARG A 130 3.55 13.14 -9.99
C ARG A 130 3.21 12.15 -11.12
N SER A 131 4.20 11.92 -11.99
CA SER A 131 4.09 10.98 -13.11
C SER A 131 4.28 9.53 -12.65
N CYS A 132 3.76 8.57 -13.42
CA CYS A 132 3.92 7.16 -13.13
C CYS A 132 5.38 6.70 -13.29
N ARG A 133 5.99 6.19 -12.20
CA ARG A 133 7.37 5.64 -12.16
C ARG A 133 7.41 4.15 -11.85
N ILE A 134 6.31 3.43 -12.04
CA ILE A 134 6.23 1.99 -11.75
C ILE A 134 7.34 1.22 -12.48
N GLY A 135 7.56 1.47 -13.78
CA GLY A 135 8.59 0.77 -14.54
C GLY A 135 10.02 1.09 -14.09
N GLU A 136 10.29 2.30 -13.56
CA GLU A 136 11.58 2.65 -12.97
C GLU A 136 11.79 1.91 -11.64
N ALA A 137 10.78 1.95 -10.77
CA ALA A 137 10.80 1.25 -9.49
C ALA A 137 10.97 -0.27 -9.68
N TYR A 138 10.25 -0.88 -10.63
CA TYR A 138 10.41 -2.30 -10.97
C TYR A 138 11.86 -2.65 -11.32
N ARG A 139 12.49 -1.88 -12.24
CA ARG A 139 13.89 -2.14 -12.61
C ARG A 139 14.85 -2.01 -11.43
N MET A 140 14.63 -1.04 -10.55
CA MET A 140 15.46 -0.86 -9.36
C MET A 140 15.30 -1.98 -8.35
N VAL A 141 14.07 -2.45 -8.12
CA VAL A 141 13.79 -3.59 -7.22
C VAL A 141 14.37 -4.87 -7.80
N SER A 142 14.13 -5.14 -9.10
CA SER A 142 14.67 -6.31 -9.79
C SER A 142 16.20 -6.37 -9.74
N ALA A 143 16.86 -5.23 -9.98
CA ALA A 143 18.35 -5.17 -9.92
C ALA A 143 18.90 -5.39 -8.51
N LYS A 144 18.15 -5.01 -7.46
CA LYS A 144 18.64 -5.06 -6.07
C LYS A 144 18.22 -6.31 -5.31
N PHE A 145 17.00 -6.77 -5.50
CA PHE A 145 16.39 -7.86 -4.73
C PHE A 145 16.09 -9.11 -5.58
N GLY A 146 16.30 -9.05 -6.88
CA GLY A 146 16.01 -10.11 -7.84
C GLY A 146 14.69 -9.93 -8.57
N GLN A 147 14.61 -10.57 -9.75
CA GLN A 147 13.43 -10.45 -10.61
C GLN A 147 12.19 -11.09 -9.98
N ASP A 148 12.33 -12.27 -9.38
CA ASP A 148 11.21 -12.99 -8.77
C ASP A 148 10.51 -12.13 -7.70
N TYR A 149 11.28 -11.42 -6.87
CA TYR A 149 10.73 -10.51 -5.87
C TYR A 149 10.06 -9.28 -6.50
N ALA A 150 10.64 -8.73 -7.56
CA ALA A 150 10.01 -7.65 -8.31
C ALA A 150 8.70 -8.11 -8.96
N ASP A 151 8.68 -9.30 -9.57
CA ASP A 151 7.46 -9.87 -10.17
C ASP A 151 6.37 -10.11 -9.13
N GLU A 152 6.74 -10.55 -7.92
CA GLU A 152 5.82 -10.68 -6.80
C GLU A 152 5.11 -9.36 -6.49
N LEU A 153 5.88 -8.28 -6.28
CA LEU A 153 5.34 -6.98 -5.86
C LEU A 153 4.56 -6.24 -6.95
N PHE A 154 4.98 -6.37 -8.21
CA PHE A 154 4.46 -5.54 -9.30
C PHE A 154 3.50 -6.28 -10.23
N ILE A 155 3.47 -7.62 -10.20
CA ILE A 155 2.69 -8.44 -11.12
C ILE A 155 1.79 -9.41 -10.35
N HIS A 156 2.37 -10.30 -9.54
CA HIS A 156 1.62 -11.41 -8.94
C HIS A 156 0.66 -10.92 -7.85
N ASN A 157 1.13 -10.13 -6.89
CA ASN A 157 0.27 -9.60 -5.83
C ASN A 157 -0.83 -8.67 -6.39
N PRO A 158 -0.55 -7.72 -7.32
CA PRO A 158 -1.60 -6.96 -7.97
C PRO A 158 -2.63 -7.82 -8.72
N ALA A 159 -2.21 -8.92 -9.34
CA ALA A 159 -3.13 -9.83 -10.02
C ALA A 159 -4.11 -10.54 -9.07
N GLU A 160 -3.75 -10.72 -7.79
CA GLU A 160 -4.66 -11.28 -6.78
C GLU A 160 -5.87 -10.38 -6.50
N ILE A 161 -5.72 -9.06 -6.70
CA ILE A 161 -6.81 -8.09 -6.54
C ILE A 161 -7.92 -8.34 -7.60
N LEU A 162 -7.56 -8.92 -8.75
CA LEU A 162 -8.46 -9.16 -9.87
C LEU A 162 -9.16 -10.52 -9.85
N LYS A 163 -8.87 -11.36 -8.86
CA LYS A 163 -9.51 -12.67 -8.66
C LYS A 163 -10.73 -12.56 -7.75
#